data_dd050b2919e52624ee3c301e8cfb244e
#
_entry.id   dd050b2919e52624ee3c301e8cfb244e
#
_cell.length_a   1.000
_cell.length_b   1.000
_cell.length_c   1.000
_cell.angle_alpha   90.00
_cell.angle_beta   90.00
_cell.angle_gamma   90.00
#
_symmetry.space_group_name_H-M   'P 1'
#
loop_
_entity.id
_entity.type
_entity.pdbx_description
1 polymer ?
#
loop_
_entity_poly.entity_id
_entity_poly.type
_entity_poly.pdbx_seq_one_letter_code
_entity_poly.pdbx_strand_id
1 'polypeptide(L)'
;MKHFSRYWLVVAVVFGLAGCNNMRTPSDIPLAVPLQPRFEEEVLLIRLEQILSTASLSDKERAELLFERGKLYDSLGLRVLARNDFSQAILLLPNIPEVFSYLGKYLVLEGSLDTAYEAFDSVLELEPTNIDARFERGVALYYGGRYSLAQNDLLEFYRQDPQNPFGVLWLYLIELKMDADVAETALAERYNAAVGHKDWGWMIVDFY
;
A
#
# COMPACT_ATOMS: atom_id res chain seq x y z
N MET A 1 14.44 -16.75 69.96
CA MET A 1 13.46 -16.39 68.94
C MET A 1 13.80 -15.12 68.11
N LYS A 2 14.76 -14.26 68.49
CA LYS A 2 15.10 -13.01 67.77
C LYS A 2 16.04 -13.19 66.57
N HIS A 3 16.78 -14.30 66.48
CA HIS A 3 17.71 -14.54 65.37
C HIS A 3 17.07 -15.14 64.12
N PHE A 4 15.97 -15.88 64.25
CA PHE A 4 15.27 -16.50 63.13
C PHE A 4 14.60 -15.49 62.20
N SER A 5 14.11 -14.35 62.75
CA SER A 5 13.49 -13.28 61.99
C SER A 5 14.44 -12.50 61.10
N ARG A 6 15.74 -12.38 61.48
CA ARG A 6 16.72 -11.66 60.70
C ARG A 6 17.16 -12.41 59.44
N TYR A 7 17.20 -13.74 59.48
CA TYR A 7 17.55 -14.56 58.31
C TYR A 7 16.45 -14.55 57.26
N TRP A 8 15.18 -14.51 57.67
CA TRP A 8 14.04 -14.42 56.74
C TRP A 8 14.04 -13.09 55.98
N LEU A 9 14.40 -11.99 56.60
CA LEU A 9 14.51 -10.69 55.95
C LEU A 9 15.64 -10.65 54.91
N VAL A 10 16.79 -11.26 55.23
CA VAL A 10 17.92 -11.32 54.27
C VAL A 10 17.57 -12.22 53.08
N VAL A 11 16.93 -13.35 53.30
CA VAL A 11 16.49 -14.24 52.21
C VAL A 11 15.43 -13.55 51.32
N ALA A 12 14.49 -12.79 51.88
CA ALA A 12 13.48 -12.06 51.11
C ALA A 12 14.10 -10.94 50.24
N VAL A 13 15.15 -10.25 50.72
CA VAL A 13 15.87 -9.23 49.97
C VAL A 13 16.69 -9.86 48.85
N VAL A 14 17.32 -10.99 49.04
CA VAL A 14 18.10 -11.70 48.00
C VAL A 14 17.17 -12.24 46.90
N PHE A 15 15.98 -12.78 47.22
CA PHE A 15 15.01 -13.18 46.22
C PHE A 15 14.37 -12.01 45.50
N GLY A 16 14.19 -10.85 46.12
CA GLY A 16 13.69 -9.63 45.51
C GLY A 16 14.64 -9.04 44.48
N LEU A 17 15.94 -9.24 44.61
CA LEU A 17 16.96 -8.75 43.67
C LEU A 17 17.17 -9.68 42.46
N ALA A 18 16.75 -10.94 42.54
CA ALA A 18 16.87 -11.89 41.45
C ALA A 18 15.73 -11.76 40.41
N GLY A 19 14.64 -11.05 40.74
CA GLY A 19 13.47 -10.90 39.90
C GLY A 19 13.59 -9.91 38.72
N CYS A 20 14.66 -9.09 38.70
CA CYS A 20 14.77 -8.02 37.68
C CYS A 20 15.60 -8.38 36.43
N ASN A 21 16.12 -9.61 36.34
CA ASN A 21 17.01 -9.97 35.23
C ASN A 21 16.32 -10.51 33.98
N ASN A 22 14.97 -10.48 33.91
CA ASN A 22 14.22 -10.92 32.72
C ASN A 22 13.42 -9.78 32.06
N MET A 23 13.72 -8.53 32.35
CA MET A 23 13.32 -7.46 31.43
C MET A 23 14.17 -7.60 30.18
N ARG A 24 13.59 -8.22 29.14
CA ARG A 24 14.10 -8.05 27.77
C ARG A 24 14.28 -6.55 27.56
N THR A 25 15.52 -6.13 27.37
CA THR A 25 15.82 -4.72 27.06
C THR A 25 15.07 -4.36 25.77
N PRO A 26 14.52 -3.15 25.66
CA PRO A 26 13.89 -2.69 24.43
C PRO A 26 14.79 -2.75 23.18
N SER A 27 16.07 -3.07 23.35
CA SER A 27 17.06 -3.25 22.29
C SER A 27 16.82 -4.49 21.39
N ASP A 28 15.95 -5.41 21.80
CA ASP A 28 15.63 -6.60 21.00
C ASP A 28 14.39 -6.42 20.10
N ILE A 29 13.78 -5.24 20.06
CA ILE A 29 12.77 -4.93 19.06
C ILE A 29 13.54 -4.67 17.76
N PRO A 30 13.38 -5.53 16.73
CA PRO A 30 14.01 -5.28 15.45
C PRO A 30 13.41 -3.98 14.89
N LEU A 31 14.18 -2.90 14.99
CA LEU A 31 13.79 -1.66 14.31
C LEU A 31 13.80 -1.96 12.81
N ALA A 32 12.73 -1.58 12.14
CA ALA A 32 12.69 -1.66 10.69
C ALA A 32 13.87 -0.84 10.15
N VAL A 33 14.80 -1.51 9.48
CA VAL A 33 15.89 -0.80 8.79
C VAL A 33 15.24 -0.08 7.61
N PRO A 34 15.42 1.24 7.50
CA PRO A 34 14.93 1.97 6.33
C PRO A 34 15.44 1.30 5.05
N LEU A 35 14.58 1.20 4.03
CA LEU A 35 14.99 0.74 2.73
C LEU A 35 16.19 1.57 2.27
N GLN A 36 17.32 0.90 2.06
CA GLN A 36 18.50 1.55 1.49
C GLN A 36 18.34 1.50 -0.03
N PRO A 37 18.51 2.64 -0.73
CA PRO A 37 18.54 2.64 -2.18
C PRO A 37 19.60 1.66 -2.67
N ARG A 38 19.30 0.91 -3.72
CA ARG A 38 20.34 0.15 -4.41
C ARG A 38 21.24 1.12 -5.15
N PHE A 39 22.51 0.80 -5.24
CA PHE A 39 23.50 1.63 -5.95
C PHE A 39 23.02 2.03 -7.37
N GLU A 40 22.34 1.13 -8.06
CA GLU A 40 21.77 1.38 -9.38
C GLU A 40 20.69 2.47 -9.36
N GLU A 41 19.86 2.51 -8.32
CA GLU A 41 18.80 3.51 -8.12
C GLU A 41 19.41 4.89 -7.83
N GLU A 42 20.47 4.94 -7.02
CA GLU A 42 21.19 6.19 -6.76
C GLU A 42 21.85 6.74 -8.03
N VAL A 43 22.50 5.88 -8.81
CA VAL A 43 23.12 6.28 -10.09
C VAL A 43 22.07 6.77 -11.09
N LEU A 44 20.92 6.09 -11.16
CA LEU A 44 19.82 6.50 -12.02
C LEU A 44 19.26 7.85 -11.60
N LEU A 45 19.06 8.06 -10.29
CA LEU A 45 18.58 9.34 -9.75
C LEU A 45 19.51 10.50 -10.12
N ILE A 46 20.82 10.33 -9.90
CA ILE A 46 21.83 11.35 -10.24
C ILE A 46 21.79 11.65 -11.75
N ARG A 47 21.64 10.63 -12.58
CA ARG A 47 21.60 10.78 -14.03
C ARG A 47 20.34 11.53 -14.49
N LEU A 48 19.16 11.19 -13.94
CA LEU A 48 17.91 11.91 -14.21
C LEU A 48 18.00 13.37 -13.78
N GLU A 49 18.54 13.65 -12.59
CA GLU A 49 18.78 14.99 -12.07
C GLU A 49 19.67 15.82 -13.03
N GLN A 50 20.78 15.22 -13.46
CA GLN A 50 21.70 15.88 -14.39
C GLN A 50 21.01 16.21 -15.73
N ILE A 51 20.27 15.27 -16.32
CA ILE A 51 19.58 15.51 -17.59
C ILE A 51 18.52 16.59 -17.42
N LEU A 52 17.68 16.51 -16.39
CA LEU A 52 16.61 17.48 -16.12
C LEU A 52 17.15 18.90 -15.87
N SER A 53 18.38 19.04 -15.34
CA SER A 53 18.99 20.34 -15.00
C SER A 53 19.80 20.94 -16.15
N THR A 54 20.39 20.13 -17.03
CA THR A 54 21.37 20.64 -18.02
C THR A 54 20.93 20.50 -19.47
N ALA A 55 20.03 19.52 -19.78
CA ALA A 55 19.62 19.28 -21.16
C ALA A 55 18.53 20.25 -21.62
N SER A 56 18.56 20.61 -22.90
CA SER A 56 17.47 21.30 -23.57
C SER A 56 16.41 20.26 -23.97
N LEU A 57 15.33 20.19 -23.21
CA LEU A 57 14.27 19.20 -23.34
C LEU A 57 12.99 19.86 -23.85
N SER A 58 12.26 19.18 -24.72
CA SER A 58 10.86 19.49 -25.00
C SER A 58 9.98 19.22 -23.76
N ASP A 59 8.77 19.80 -23.74
CA ASP A 59 7.81 19.57 -22.65
C ASP A 59 7.49 18.08 -22.46
N LYS A 60 7.36 17.34 -23.57
CA LYS A 60 7.14 15.90 -23.54
C LYS A 60 8.31 15.15 -22.90
N GLU A 61 9.54 15.38 -23.37
CA GLU A 61 10.72 14.72 -22.83
C GLU A 61 10.91 15.04 -21.34
N ARG A 62 10.66 16.30 -20.97
CA ARG A 62 10.74 16.73 -19.57
C ARG A 62 9.69 16.04 -18.72
N ALA A 63 8.44 15.95 -19.20
CA ALA A 63 7.36 15.25 -18.49
C ALA A 63 7.67 13.78 -18.29
N GLU A 64 8.15 13.09 -19.31
CA GLU A 64 8.54 11.67 -19.24
C GLU A 64 9.68 11.45 -18.22
N LEU A 65 10.69 12.30 -18.22
CA LEU A 65 11.81 12.21 -17.27
C LEU A 65 11.39 12.54 -15.83
N LEU A 66 10.50 13.50 -15.63
CA LEU A 66 9.90 13.80 -14.33
C LEU A 66 9.09 12.61 -13.83
N PHE A 67 8.31 11.98 -14.70
CA PHE A 67 7.57 10.78 -14.36
C PHE A 67 8.49 9.64 -13.92
N GLU A 68 9.55 9.36 -14.68
CA GLU A 68 10.55 8.33 -14.32
C GLU A 68 11.24 8.63 -12.98
N ARG A 69 11.62 9.90 -12.74
CA ARG A 69 12.21 10.30 -11.46
C ARG A 69 11.20 10.21 -10.31
N GLY A 70 9.97 10.57 -10.57
CA GLY A 70 8.85 10.42 -9.61
C GLY A 70 8.63 8.98 -9.19
N LYS A 71 8.64 8.02 -10.13
CA LYS A 71 8.55 6.59 -9.82
C LYS A 71 9.71 6.12 -8.94
N LEU A 72 10.91 6.60 -9.24
CA LEU A 72 12.08 6.27 -8.45
C LEU A 72 11.99 6.84 -7.03
N TYR A 73 11.55 8.09 -6.88
CA TYR A 73 11.29 8.67 -5.57
C TYR A 73 10.21 7.90 -4.80
N ASP A 74 9.14 7.45 -5.47
CA ASP A 74 8.08 6.64 -4.85
C ASP A 74 8.61 5.30 -4.34
N SER A 75 9.41 4.59 -5.14
CA SER A 75 10.04 3.31 -4.75
C SER A 75 10.97 3.45 -3.54
N LEU A 76 11.57 4.62 -3.35
CA LEU A 76 12.42 4.96 -2.21
C LEU A 76 11.63 5.49 -1.00
N GLY A 77 10.29 5.58 -1.10
CA GLY A 77 9.44 6.14 -0.05
C GLY A 77 9.48 7.66 0.06
N LEU A 78 10.12 8.36 -0.88
CA LEU A 78 10.26 9.82 -0.94
C LEU A 78 9.02 10.47 -1.58
N ARG A 79 7.84 10.17 -1.03
CA ARG A 79 6.52 10.50 -1.60
C ARG A 79 6.33 11.97 -1.92
N VAL A 80 6.87 12.88 -1.10
CA VAL A 80 6.75 14.33 -1.34
C VAL A 80 7.46 14.74 -2.62
N LEU A 81 8.66 14.19 -2.86
CA LEU A 81 9.43 14.46 -4.08
C LEU A 81 8.75 13.80 -5.29
N ALA A 82 8.30 12.56 -5.15
CA ALA A 82 7.55 11.87 -6.20
C ALA A 82 6.31 12.65 -6.62
N ARG A 83 5.50 13.09 -5.65
CA ARG A 83 4.29 13.89 -5.92
C ARG A 83 4.59 15.20 -6.65
N ASN A 84 5.67 15.88 -6.25
CA ASN A 84 6.09 17.12 -6.93
C ASN A 84 6.43 16.85 -8.40
N ASP A 85 7.18 15.79 -8.68
CA ASP A 85 7.56 15.43 -10.04
C ASP A 85 6.33 15.00 -10.87
N PHE A 86 5.44 14.19 -10.32
CA PHE A 86 4.17 13.82 -10.98
C PHE A 86 3.30 15.04 -11.28
N SER A 87 3.19 15.97 -10.35
CA SER A 87 2.42 17.20 -10.55
C SER A 87 3.02 18.07 -11.66
N GLN A 88 4.35 18.17 -11.75
CA GLN A 88 5.02 18.88 -12.82
C GLN A 88 4.88 18.17 -14.17
N ALA A 89 4.93 16.83 -14.18
CA ALA A 89 4.76 16.04 -15.41
C ALA A 89 3.36 16.27 -16.01
N ILE A 90 2.30 16.27 -15.23
CA ILE A 90 0.93 16.54 -15.70
C ILE A 90 0.78 17.98 -16.25
N LEU A 91 1.43 18.97 -15.64
CA LEU A 91 1.37 20.34 -16.15
C LEU A 91 2.00 20.47 -17.55
N LEU A 92 3.00 19.66 -17.86
CA LEU A 92 3.67 19.64 -19.16
C LEU A 92 2.97 18.72 -20.16
N LEU A 93 2.47 17.58 -19.70
CA LEU A 93 1.82 16.56 -20.52
C LEU A 93 0.61 15.96 -19.76
N PRO A 94 -0.61 16.51 -19.97
CA PRO A 94 -1.80 16.15 -19.19
C PRO A 94 -2.44 14.81 -19.57
N ASN A 95 -1.82 14.00 -20.41
CA ASN A 95 -2.33 12.73 -20.90
C ASN A 95 -1.43 11.53 -20.58
N ILE A 96 -0.82 11.53 -19.41
CA ILE A 96 -0.07 10.37 -18.86
C ILE A 96 -0.96 9.67 -17.82
N PRO A 97 -1.64 8.56 -18.18
CA PRO A 97 -2.60 7.90 -17.28
C PRO A 97 -1.97 7.46 -15.96
N GLU A 98 -0.75 6.92 -16.03
CA GLU A 98 -0.06 6.38 -14.86
C GLU A 98 0.23 7.46 -13.80
N VAL A 99 0.44 8.72 -14.23
CA VAL A 99 0.63 9.83 -13.27
C VAL A 99 -0.63 10.06 -12.46
N PHE A 100 -1.81 9.99 -13.08
CA PHE A 100 -3.08 10.10 -12.35
C PHE A 100 -3.29 8.95 -11.38
N SER A 101 -2.88 7.70 -11.72
CA SER A 101 -2.91 6.56 -10.79
C SER A 101 -2.03 6.82 -9.56
N TYR A 102 -0.81 7.31 -9.71
CA TYR A 102 0.06 7.65 -8.58
C TYR A 102 -0.53 8.75 -7.70
N LEU A 103 -1.02 9.82 -8.33
CA LEU A 103 -1.65 10.92 -7.58
C LEU A 103 -2.93 10.47 -6.88
N GLY A 104 -3.75 9.66 -7.51
CA GLY A 104 -4.94 9.06 -6.92
C GLY A 104 -4.62 8.25 -5.67
N LYS A 105 -3.60 7.39 -5.72
CA LYS A 105 -3.12 6.63 -4.55
C LYS A 105 -2.68 7.55 -3.40
N TYR A 106 -1.97 8.62 -3.68
CA TYR A 106 -1.57 9.57 -2.63
C TYR A 106 -2.77 10.28 -2.02
N LEU A 107 -3.75 10.66 -2.83
CA LEU A 107 -4.97 11.30 -2.38
C LEU A 107 -5.79 10.35 -1.47
N VAL A 108 -5.84 9.05 -1.78
CA VAL A 108 -6.45 8.04 -0.89
C VAL A 108 -5.73 8.01 0.46
N LEU A 109 -4.40 7.98 0.46
CA LEU A 109 -3.60 7.97 1.71
C LEU A 109 -3.79 9.23 2.55
N GLU A 110 -4.10 10.37 1.92
CA GLU A 110 -4.39 11.64 2.57
C GLU A 110 -5.86 11.76 3.02
N GLY A 111 -6.72 10.83 2.64
CA GLY A 111 -8.15 10.88 2.91
C GLY A 111 -8.94 11.84 1.99
N SER A 112 -8.30 12.36 0.93
CA SER A 112 -8.91 13.24 -0.08
C SER A 112 -9.63 12.42 -1.15
N LEU A 113 -10.65 11.66 -0.72
CA LEU A 113 -11.24 10.59 -1.51
C LEU A 113 -11.96 11.09 -2.77
N ASP A 114 -12.69 12.20 -2.71
CA ASP A 114 -13.40 12.73 -3.89
C ASP A 114 -12.41 13.10 -5.00
N THR A 115 -11.31 13.76 -4.67
CA THR A 115 -10.25 14.10 -5.64
C THR A 115 -9.51 12.83 -6.12
N ALA A 116 -9.40 11.80 -5.27
CA ALA A 116 -8.85 10.51 -5.71
C ALA A 116 -9.73 9.84 -6.77
N TYR A 117 -11.07 9.91 -6.63
CA TYR A 117 -11.97 9.39 -7.67
C TYR A 117 -11.77 10.11 -8.99
N GLU A 118 -11.69 11.44 -8.99
CA GLU A 118 -11.43 12.25 -10.18
C GLU A 118 -10.11 11.86 -10.85
N ALA A 119 -9.07 11.58 -10.07
CA ALA A 119 -7.79 11.12 -10.60
C ALA A 119 -7.91 9.75 -11.29
N PHE A 120 -8.57 8.77 -10.67
CA PHE A 120 -8.78 7.46 -11.28
C PHE A 120 -9.77 7.51 -12.45
N ASP A 121 -10.78 8.39 -12.40
CA ASP A 121 -11.67 8.65 -13.54
C ASP A 121 -10.88 9.17 -14.74
N SER A 122 -9.91 10.08 -14.52
CA SER A 122 -9.02 10.56 -15.58
C SER A 122 -8.19 9.43 -16.22
N VAL A 123 -7.74 8.44 -15.43
CA VAL A 123 -7.09 7.25 -15.99
C VAL A 123 -8.06 6.49 -16.89
N LEU A 124 -9.29 6.25 -16.42
CA LEU A 124 -10.29 5.46 -17.15
C LEU A 124 -10.88 6.19 -18.36
N GLU A 125 -10.83 7.52 -18.39
CA GLU A 125 -11.14 8.31 -19.59
C GLU A 125 -10.05 8.17 -20.67
N LEU A 126 -8.78 8.14 -20.28
CA LEU A 126 -7.66 7.93 -21.18
C LEU A 126 -7.52 6.47 -21.62
N GLU A 127 -7.76 5.55 -20.70
CA GLU A 127 -7.63 4.11 -20.87
C GLU A 127 -8.85 3.36 -20.30
N PRO A 128 -9.99 3.27 -21.01
CA PRO A 128 -11.23 2.67 -20.50
C PRO A 128 -11.11 1.21 -20.05
N THR A 129 -10.12 0.49 -20.55
CA THR A 129 -9.84 -0.91 -20.23
C THR A 129 -8.79 -1.12 -19.17
N ASN A 130 -8.28 -0.04 -18.55
CA ASN A 130 -7.27 -0.13 -17.49
C ASN A 130 -7.89 -0.73 -16.23
N ILE A 131 -7.60 -2.02 -16.03
CA ILE A 131 -8.21 -2.79 -14.96
C ILE A 131 -7.59 -2.46 -13.58
N ASP A 132 -6.32 -2.06 -13.57
CA ASP A 132 -5.64 -1.64 -12.33
C ASP A 132 -6.24 -0.34 -11.80
N ALA A 133 -6.57 0.61 -12.69
CA ALA A 133 -7.25 1.84 -12.30
C ALA A 133 -8.67 1.58 -11.75
N ARG A 134 -9.39 0.59 -12.29
CA ARG A 134 -10.67 0.15 -11.71
C ARG A 134 -10.48 -0.44 -10.31
N PHE A 135 -9.47 -1.28 -10.13
CA PHE A 135 -9.14 -1.82 -8.82
C PHE A 135 -8.82 -0.69 -7.83
N GLU A 136 -7.93 0.23 -8.19
CA GLU A 136 -7.51 1.37 -7.36
C GLU A 136 -8.71 2.26 -7.01
N ARG A 137 -9.58 2.58 -7.98
CA ARG A 137 -10.81 3.36 -7.74
C ARG A 137 -11.79 2.60 -6.83
N GLY A 138 -11.98 1.30 -7.05
CA GLY A 138 -12.81 0.44 -6.21
C GLY A 138 -12.36 0.45 -4.75
N VAL A 139 -11.07 0.36 -4.50
CA VAL A 139 -10.48 0.48 -3.15
C VAL A 139 -10.74 1.87 -2.56
N ALA A 140 -10.54 2.93 -3.33
CA ALA A 140 -10.83 4.29 -2.90
C ALA A 140 -12.32 4.48 -2.54
N LEU A 141 -13.22 3.96 -3.36
CA LEU A 141 -14.67 3.97 -3.15
C LEU A 141 -15.07 3.20 -1.87
N TYR A 142 -14.40 2.09 -1.57
CA TYR A 142 -14.60 1.37 -0.31
C TYR A 142 -14.27 2.25 0.90
N TYR A 143 -13.13 2.91 0.90
CA TYR A 143 -12.75 3.83 1.98
C TYR A 143 -13.70 5.03 2.11
N GLY A 144 -14.31 5.46 1.02
CA GLY A 144 -15.33 6.51 1.01
C GLY A 144 -16.75 6.02 1.34
N GLY A 145 -16.93 4.75 1.69
CA GLY A 145 -18.24 4.18 2.01
C GLY A 145 -19.18 4.02 0.81
N ARG A 146 -18.69 4.18 -0.40
CA ARG A 146 -19.46 4.05 -1.66
C ARG A 146 -19.47 2.59 -2.14
N TYR A 147 -19.93 1.68 -1.26
CA TYR A 147 -19.76 0.22 -1.42
C TYR A 147 -20.35 -0.35 -2.72
N SER A 148 -21.52 0.12 -3.15
CA SER A 148 -22.12 -0.38 -4.40
C SER A 148 -21.29 -0.02 -5.64
N LEU A 149 -20.68 1.17 -5.66
CA LEU A 149 -19.77 1.57 -6.74
C LEU A 149 -18.45 0.80 -6.68
N ALA A 150 -17.90 0.64 -5.46
CA ALA A 150 -16.72 -0.16 -5.22
C ALA A 150 -16.91 -1.61 -5.71
N GLN A 151 -18.06 -2.22 -5.41
CA GLN A 151 -18.38 -3.57 -5.84
C GLN A 151 -18.39 -3.68 -7.38
N ASN A 152 -18.95 -2.71 -8.08
CA ASN A 152 -18.99 -2.74 -9.55
C ASN A 152 -17.56 -2.74 -10.14
N ASP A 153 -16.69 -1.88 -9.64
CA ASP A 153 -15.30 -1.81 -10.11
C ASP A 153 -14.53 -3.10 -9.80
N LEU A 154 -14.69 -3.63 -8.58
CA LEU A 154 -13.98 -4.84 -8.16
C LEU A 154 -14.54 -6.11 -8.81
N LEU A 155 -15.82 -6.16 -9.14
CA LEU A 155 -16.40 -7.27 -9.92
C LEU A 155 -15.82 -7.30 -11.34
N GLU A 156 -15.61 -6.13 -11.95
CA GLU A 156 -14.99 -6.06 -13.27
C GLU A 156 -13.52 -6.50 -13.22
N PHE A 157 -12.79 -6.09 -12.18
CA PHE A 157 -11.43 -6.57 -11.92
C PHE A 157 -11.41 -8.09 -11.74
N TYR A 158 -12.27 -8.64 -10.89
CA TYR A 158 -12.36 -10.09 -10.63
C TYR A 158 -12.72 -10.89 -11.90
N ARG A 159 -13.59 -10.38 -12.75
CA ARG A 159 -13.95 -11.07 -14.01
C ARG A 159 -12.76 -11.22 -14.95
N GLN A 160 -11.83 -10.29 -14.95
CA GLN A 160 -10.62 -10.34 -15.77
C GLN A 160 -9.58 -11.32 -15.23
N ASP A 161 -9.42 -11.37 -13.91
CA ASP A 161 -8.51 -12.29 -13.24
C ASP A 161 -9.15 -12.92 -12.00
N PRO A 162 -9.98 -13.98 -12.19
CA PRO A 162 -10.62 -14.68 -11.07
C PRO A 162 -9.65 -15.42 -10.15
N GLN A 163 -8.38 -15.56 -10.56
CA GLN A 163 -7.34 -16.22 -9.78
C GLN A 163 -6.56 -15.24 -8.88
N ASN A 164 -6.87 -13.95 -8.95
CA ASN A 164 -6.23 -12.94 -8.13
C ASN A 164 -6.84 -12.91 -6.72
N PRO A 165 -6.12 -13.32 -5.67
CA PRO A 165 -6.65 -13.37 -4.32
C PRO A 165 -7.03 -11.99 -3.77
N PHE A 166 -6.36 -10.92 -4.23
CA PHE A 166 -6.68 -9.56 -3.80
C PHE A 166 -8.03 -9.09 -4.32
N GLY A 167 -8.39 -9.46 -5.57
CA GLY A 167 -9.73 -9.19 -6.12
C GLY A 167 -10.82 -9.88 -5.29
N VAL A 168 -10.61 -11.15 -4.93
CA VAL A 168 -11.52 -11.92 -4.08
C VAL A 168 -11.65 -11.31 -2.70
N LEU A 169 -10.52 -10.97 -2.05
CA LEU A 169 -10.50 -10.40 -0.71
C LEU A 169 -11.18 -9.03 -0.65
N TRP A 170 -10.89 -8.15 -1.61
CA TRP A 170 -11.53 -6.83 -1.64
C TRP A 170 -13.04 -6.91 -1.91
N LEU A 171 -13.48 -7.81 -2.78
CA LEU A 171 -14.92 -8.06 -2.97
C LEU A 171 -15.57 -8.53 -1.67
N TYR A 172 -14.96 -9.48 -0.96
CA TYR A 172 -15.46 -9.93 0.33
C TYR A 172 -15.58 -8.78 1.34
N LEU A 173 -14.54 -7.94 1.47
CA LEU A 173 -14.57 -6.80 2.40
C LEU A 173 -15.66 -5.78 2.06
N ILE A 174 -15.94 -5.56 0.77
CA ILE A 174 -17.00 -4.67 0.31
C ILE A 174 -18.37 -5.29 0.58
N GLU A 175 -18.57 -6.54 0.20
CA GLU A 175 -19.81 -7.28 0.38
C GLU A 175 -20.16 -7.44 1.86
N LEU A 176 -19.16 -7.64 2.72
CA LEU A 176 -19.32 -7.68 4.18
C LEU A 176 -19.90 -6.38 4.76
N LYS A 177 -19.65 -5.23 4.11
CA LYS A 177 -20.26 -3.95 4.50
C LYS A 177 -21.69 -3.78 3.99
N MET A 178 -22.11 -4.59 3.03
CA MET A 178 -23.43 -4.55 2.42
C MET A 178 -24.35 -5.61 3.01
N ASP A 179 -23.91 -6.86 3.02
CA ASP A 179 -24.64 -8.03 3.54
C ASP A 179 -23.63 -9.15 3.89
N ALA A 180 -23.52 -9.46 5.18
CA ALA A 180 -22.52 -10.41 5.67
C ALA A 180 -22.80 -11.85 5.21
N ASP A 181 -24.07 -12.27 5.16
CA ASP A 181 -24.44 -13.65 4.79
C ASP A 181 -24.14 -13.89 3.30
N VAL A 182 -24.39 -12.87 2.48
CA VAL A 182 -24.04 -12.89 1.05
C VAL A 182 -22.54 -12.91 0.85
N ALA A 183 -21.79 -12.11 1.62
CA ALA A 183 -20.33 -12.02 1.54
C ALA A 183 -19.65 -13.36 1.83
N GLU A 184 -20.05 -14.05 2.90
CA GLU A 184 -19.49 -15.35 3.28
C GLU A 184 -19.75 -16.41 2.20
N THR A 185 -20.99 -16.46 1.69
CA THR A 185 -21.34 -17.40 0.63
C THR A 185 -20.53 -17.14 -0.65
N ALA A 186 -20.45 -15.89 -1.06
CA ALA A 186 -19.71 -15.49 -2.26
C ALA A 186 -18.19 -15.70 -2.13
N LEU A 187 -17.62 -15.50 -0.93
CA LEU A 187 -16.22 -15.81 -0.65
C LEU A 187 -15.95 -17.30 -0.84
N ALA A 188 -16.77 -18.16 -0.23
CA ALA A 188 -16.63 -19.61 -0.34
C ALA A 188 -16.76 -20.09 -1.80
N GLU A 189 -17.68 -19.54 -2.58
CA GLU A 189 -17.83 -19.86 -3.99
C GLU A 189 -16.60 -19.48 -4.81
N ARG A 190 -16.06 -18.25 -4.61
CA ARG A 190 -14.86 -17.76 -5.30
C ARG A 190 -13.63 -18.58 -4.92
N TYR A 191 -13.48 -18.89 -3.64
CA TYR A 191 -12.40 -19.72 -3.14
C TYR A 191 -12.42 -21.12 -3.77
N ASN A 192 -13.58 -21.78 -3.80
CA ASN A 192 -13.72 -23.10 -4.40
C ASN A 192 -13.52 -23.11 -5.93
N ALA A 193 -13.80 -21.99 -6.60
CA ALA A 193 -13.59 -21.84 -8.04
C ALA A 193 -12.12 -21.56 -8.41
N ALA A 194 -11.31 -21.11 -7.45
CA ALA A 194 -9.90 -20.82 -7.68
C ALA A 194 -9.06 -22.10 -7.73
N VAL A 195 -7.96 -22.06 -8.50
CA VAL A 195 -7.06 -23.18 -8.70
C VAL A 195 -5.67 -22.83 -8.18
N GLY A 196 -5.12 -23.68 -7.32
CA GLY A 196 -3.71 -23.58 -6.93
C GLY A 196 -3.43 -22.54 -5.84
N HIS A 197 -4.13 -22.57 -4.72
CA HIS A 197 -4.03 -21.70 -3.53
C HIS A 197 -2.64 -21.69 -2.86
N LYS A 198 -1.56 -21.44 -3.63
CA LYS A 198 -0.18 -21.52 -3.12
C LYS A 198 0.41 -20.17 -2.71
N ASP A 199 -0.17 -19.09 -3.20
CA ASP A 199 0.33 -17.76 -2.92
C ASP A 199 -0.16 -17.27 -1.55
N TRP A 200 0.64 -16.44 -0.90
CA TRP A 200 0.33 -15.91 0.41
C TRP A 200 -1.03 -15.17 0.47
N GLY A 201 -1.45 -14.55 -0.62
CA GLY A 201 -2.76 -13.91 -0.72
C GLY A 201 -3.91 -14.88 -0.53
N TRP A 202 -3.82 -16.11 -1.09
CA TRP A 202 -4.81 -17.17 -0.86
C TRP A 202 -4.80 -17.71 0.56
N MET A 203 -3.65 -17.71 1.24
CA MET A 203 -3.59 -18.05 2.67
C MET A 203 -4.37 -17.06 3.54
N ILE A 204 -4.47 -15.79 3.12
CA ILE A 204 -5.32 -14.81 3.81
C ILE A 204 -6.79 -15.11 3.54
N VAL A 205 -7.15 -15.42 2.28
CA VAL A 205 -8.53 -15.78 1.92
C VAL A 205 -9.00 -17.03 2.67
N ASP A 206 -8.13 -18.03 2.83
CA ASP A 206 -8.42 -19.28 3.56
C ASP A 206 -8.63 -19.06 5.08
N PHE A 207 -8.14 -17.93 5.60
CA PHE A 207 -8.28 -17.59 7.02
C PHE A 207 -9.66 -17.04 7.37
N TYR A 208 -10.35 -16.41 6.42
CA TYR A 208 -11.68 -15.84 6.61
C TYR A 208 -12.79 -16.81 6.21
#